data_890badc3324e51ed2a1f71f8661ba4f3
#
_entry.id   890badc3324e51ed2a1f71f8661ba4f3
#
_cell.length_a   1.000
_cell.length_b   1.000
_cell.length_c   1.000
_cell.angle_alpha   90.00
_cell.angle_beta   90.00
_cell.angle_gamma   90.00
#
_symmetry.space_group_name_H-M   'P 1'
#
loop_
_entity.id
_entity.type
_entity.pdbx_description
1 polymer ?
#
loop_
_entity_poly.entity_id
_entity_poly.type
_entity_poly.pdbx_seq_one_letter_code
_entity_poly.pdbx_strand_id
1 'polypeptide(L)'
;WRKYCGLKDISLVLQGHGRFEVSIGCHRAGYVHKWMSRTRITLASGEKEGDISHPDEARICIPLPENMTDGTLYFHIESLSSTGWISGGRYETTDQPRRPVKVGAVITHFNRQNYVLPALSRIQNELLSDPYYQDRFSIYIIDNSQNLPSSGTECATVIKNRNLGGSGGFARGLLEVTNTPGFTHCLFMDDDASCETDAFRRTIALLQFCEDEKMAVSGALMKDVQPWCMYEKGVRQTA
;
A
#
# COMPACT_ATOMS: atom_id res chain seq x y z
N TRP A 1 3.55 3.86 11.39
CA TRP A 1 4.82 3.20 11.16
C TRP A 1 5.63 3.06 12.46
N ARG A 2 5.97 4.14 13.18
CA ARG A 2 6.77 4.05 14.43
C ARG A 2 6.15 3.13 15.47
N LYS A 3 4.83 3.15 15.63
CA LYS A 3 4.11 2.32 16.60
C LYS A 3 4.26 0.82 16.37
N TYR A 4 4.31 0.39 15.12
CA TYR A 4 4.30 -1.04 14.75
C TYR A 4 5.62 -1.54 14.19
N CYS A 5 6.46 -0.63 13.69
CA CYS A 5 7.71 -0.96 13.00
C CYS A 5 8.96 -0.54 13.78
N GLY A 6 8.79 0.28 14.84
CA GLY A 6 9.93 0.77 15.64
C GLY A 6 10.94 1.57 14.80
N LEU A 7 10.49 2.23 13.72
CA LEU A 7 11.36 3.01 12.84
C LEU A 7 11.98 4.19 13.61
N LYS A 8 13.29 4.34 13.49
CA LYS A 8 14.06 5.36 14.20
C LYS A 8 14.05 6.67 13.43
N ASP A 9 14.35 6.60 12.15
CA ASP A 9 14.34 7.75 11.26
C ASP A 9 13.23 7.65 10.22
N ILE A 10 12.40 8.64 10.14
CA ILE A 10 11.43 8.81 9.08
C ILE A 10 11.54 10.25 8.60
N SER A 11 11.64 10.44 7.31
CA SER A 11 11.72 11.75 6.68
C SER A 11 10.61 11.93 5.66
N LEU A 12 10.10 13.16 5.53
CA LEU A 12 9.30 13.57 4.40
C LEU A 12 10.24 14.07 3.31
N VAL A 13 10.22 13.44 2.17
CA VAL A 13 10.96 13.85 0.98
C VAL A 13 10.01 14.56 0.04
N LEU A 14 10.40 15.76 -0.38
CA LEU A 14 9.66 16.56 -1.36
C LEU A 14 10.54 16.83 -2.58
N GLN A 15 9.91 16.82 -3.75
CA GLN A 15 10.52 17.13 -5.03
C GLN A 15 9.75 18.27 -5.69
N GLY A 16 10.47 19.17 -6.36
CA GLY A 16 9.85 20.33 -7.00
C GLY A 16 10.79 21.52 -7.18
N HIS A 17 10.20 22.69 -7.31
CA HIS A 17 10.91 23.96 -7.47
C HIS A 17 10.20 25.09 -6.72
N GLY A 18 10.94 25.99 -6.09
CA GLY A 18 10.40 27.17 -5.42
C GLY A 18 10.65 27.21 -3.92
N ARG A 19 10.00 28.16 -3.25
CA ARG A 19 10.08 28.32 -1.79
C ARG A 19 8.76 27.94 -1.15
N PHE A 20 8.83 27.16 -0.07
CA PHE A 20 7.66 26.65 0.61
C PHE A 20 7.83 26.73 2.13
N GLU A 21 6.71 26.83 2.84
CA GLU A 21 6.64 26.53 4.25
C GLU A 21 5.95 25.17 4.41
N VAL A 22 6.62 24.21 5.05
CA VAL A 22 6.12 22.86 5.29
C VAL A 22 5.85 22.70 6.77
N SER A 23 4.62 22.39 7.11
CA SER A 23 4.19 22.09 8.48
C SER A 23 3.85 20.61 8.60
N ILE A 24 4.42 19.93 9.60
CA ILE A 24 4.09 18.53 9.93
C ILE A 24 3.08 18.52 11.06
N GLY A 25 1.95 17.88 10.84
CA GLY A 25 0.89 17.72 11.81
C GLY A 25 0.69 16.27 12.22
N CYS A 26 0.14 16.05 13.41
CA CYS A 26 -0.31 14.77 13.90
C CYS A 26 -1.77 14.87 14.35
N HIS A 27 -2.59 13.97 13.82
CA HIS A 27 -3.95 13.79 14.28
C HIS A 27 -4.09 12.45 14.99
N ARG A 28 -4.66 12.46 16.18
CA ARG A 28 -5.00 11.27 16.95
C ARG A 28 -6.47 11.35 17.34
N ALA A 29 -7.20 10.26 17.12
CA ALA A 29 -8.62 10.20 17.46
C ALA A 29 -8.87 10.55 18.93
N GLY A 30 -9.80 11.47 19.20
CA GLY A 30 -10.11 11.96 20.54
C GLY A 30 -9.17 13.03 21.10
N TYR A 31 -8.19 13.49 20.32
CA TYR A 31 -7.24 14.54 20.73
C TYR A 31 -7.30 15.74 19.81
N VAL A 32 -6.96 16.91 20.35
CA VAL A 32 -6.84 18.14 19.56
C VAL A 32 -5.69 17.99 18.58
N HIS A 33 -5.90 18.46 17.35
CA HIS A 33 -4.88 18.56 16.32
C HIS A 33 -3.64 19.30 16.84
N LYS A 34 -2.46 18.79 16.51
CA LYS A 34 -1.19 19.38 16.92
C LYS A 34 -0.24 19.53 15.75
N TRP A 35 0.23 20.74 15.50
CA TRP A 35 1.40 21.00 14.68
C TRP A 35 2.66 20.62 15.44
N MET A 36 3.49 19.78 14.82
CA MET A 36 4.70 19.24 15.44
C MET A 36 5.95 20.00 15.03
N SER A 37 5.99 20.44 13.77
CA SER A 37 7.09 21.27 13.25
C SER A 37 6.60 22.14 12.11
N ARG A 38 7.36 23.21 11.85
CA ARG A 38 7.18 24.11 10.71
C ARG A 38 8.56 24.50 10.21
N THR A 39 8.81 24.29 8.93
CA THR A 39 10.11 24.47 8.29
C THR A 39 9.95 25.20 6.97
N ARG A 40 10.75 26.23 6.73
CA ARG A 40 10.85 26.87 5.42
C ARG A 40 11.92 26.19 4.61
N ILE A 41 11.57 25.81 3.38
CA ILE A 41 12.44 25.12 2.46
C ILE A 41 12.56 25.89 1.14
N THR A 42 13.71 25.70 0.48
CA THR A 42 13.94 26.18 -0.88
C THR A 42 14.33 24.98 -1.74
N LEU A 43 13.51 24.70 -2.74
CA LEU A 43 13.80 23.74 -3.80
C LEU A 43 14.34 24.52 -4.99
N ALA A 44 15.65 24.50 -5.20
CA ALA A 44 16.33 25.20 -6.28
C ALA A 44 17.27 24.26 -7.02
N SER A 45 17.27 24.32 -8.33
CA SER A 45 18.20 23.58 -9.18
C SER A 45 19.64 24.00 -8.89
N GLY A 46 20.40 23.14 -8.23
CA GLY A 46 21.79 23.44 -7.90
C GLY A 46 22.58 22.30 -7.30
N GLU A 47 21.95 21.30 -6.71
CA GLU A 47 22.63 20.13 -6.20
C GLU A 47 22.12 18.87 -6.93
N LYS A 48 22.96 18.39 -7.85
CA LYS A 48 22.70 17.18 -8.66
C LYS A 48 22.88 15.93 -7.82
N GLU A 49 21.80 15.20 -7.56
CA GLU A 49 21.85 13.75 -7.52
C GLU A 49 20.69 13.19 -8.34
N GLY A 50 20.99 12.81 -9.57
CA GLY A 50 20.50 11.66 -10.32
C GLY A 50 19.02 11.55 -10.68
N ASP A 51 18.44 12.45 -11.49
CA ASP A 51 17.48 12.04 -12.53
C ASP A 51 17.45 13.12 -13.65
N ILE A 52 17.72 12.69 -14.87
CA ILE A 52 17.91 13.59 -16.04
C ILE A 52 16.57 14.05 -16.64
N SER A 53 15.43 13.54 -16.15
CA SER A 53 14.11 13.81 -16.74
C SER A 53 13.56 15.21 -16.46
N HIS A 54 14.03 15.87 -15.36
CA HIS A 54 13.61 17.24 -15.01
C HIS A 54 14.80 18.04 -14.44
N PRO A 55 15.57 18.75 -15.28
CA PRO A 55 16.81 19.43 -14.87
C PRO A 55 16.62 20.55 -13.83
N ASP A 56 15.38 21.00 -13.63
CA ASP A 56 15.03 22.07 -12.69
C ASP A 56 14.41 21.54 -11.38
N GLU A 57 14.38 20.23 -11.19
CA GLU A 57 13.77 19.59 -10.03
C GLU A 57 14.80 19.41 -8.90
N ALA A 58 14.48 19.96 -7.74
CA ALA A 58 15.27 19.77 -6.53
C ALA A 58 14.56 18.83 -5.55
N ARG A 59 15.36 18.09 -4.78
CA ARG A 59 14.90 17.18 -3.72
C ARG A 59 15.33 17.69 -2.37
N ILE A 60 14.43 17.66 -1.40
CA ILE A 60 14.73 17.96 0.01
C ILE A 60 14.18 16.88 0.92
N CYS A 61 14.93 16.56 1.98
CA CYS A 61 14.57 15.61 3.00
C CYS A 61 14.30 16.36 4.33
N ILE A 62 13.11 16.22 4.88
CA ILE A 62 12.67 16.86 6.13
C ILE A 62 12.49 15.76 7.18
N PRO A 63 13.37 15.67 8.20
CA PRO A 63 13.22 14.70 9.27
C PRO A 63 11.92 14.91 10.04
N LEU A 64 11.23 13.83 10.36
CA LEU A 64 10.03 13.87 11.18
C LEU A 64 10.39 13.90 12.68
N PRO A 65 9.63 14.66 13.50
CA PRO A 65 9.85 14.72 14.93
C PRO A 65 9.85 13.33 15.60
N GLU A 66 10.85 13.03 16.42
CA GLU A 66 11.04 11.72 17.05
C GLU A 66 9.95 11.36 18.08
N ASN A 67 9.35 12.36 18.71
CA ASN A 67 8.33 12.18 19.75
C ASN A 67 6.95 11.75 19.24
N MET A 68 6.83 11.40 17.97
CA MET A 68 5.57 10.95 17.35
C MET A 68 5.49 9.44 17.33
N THR A 69 4.88 8.87 18.34
CA THR A 69 4.77 7.41 18.50
C THR A 69 3.42 6.85 18.05
N ASP A 70 2.37 7.68 17.98
CA ASP A 70 1.01 7.26 17.62
C ASP A 70 0.24 8.39 16.92
N GLY A 71 -0.72 8.04 16.08
CA GLY A 71 -1.57 8.97 15.32
C GLY A 71 -1.28 8.95 13.81
N THR A 72 -2.06 9.72 13.07
CA THR A 72 -1.89 9.92 11.63
C THR A 72 -1.05 11.16 11.38
N LEU A 73 0.08 10.95 10.71
CA LEU A 73 0.92 12.01 10.21
C LEU A 73 0.32 12.60 8.94
N TYR A 74 0.37 13.90 8.83
CA TYR A 74 0.09 14.61 7.60
C TYR A 74 0.97 15.86 7.52
N PHE A 75 1.07 16.41 6.33
CA PHE A 75 1.80 17.65 6.10
C PHE A 75 0.91 18.67 5.39
N HIS A 76 1.21 19.92 5.62
CA HIS A 76 0.66 21.07 4.92
C HIS A 76 1.79 21.81 4.24
N ILE A 77 1.60 22.16 2.97
CA ILE A 77 2.58 22.90 2.18
C ILE A 77 1.94 24.22 1.76
N GLU A 78 2.61 25.31 2.10
CA GLU A 78 2.24 26.65 1.66
C GLU A 78 3.32 27.19 0.74
N SER A 79 2.94 27.66 -0.45
CA SER A 79 3.89 28.26 -1.38
C SER A 79 4.23 29.67 -0.94
N LEU A 80 5.52 29.96 -0.84
CA LEU A 80 6.08 31.28 -0.57
C LEU A 80 6.61 31.97 -1.81
N SER A 81 6.44 31.35 -2.97
CA SER A 81 6.84 31.89 -4.29
C SER A 81 5.68 31.77 -5.28
N SER A 82 5.56 32.76 -6.19
CA SER A 82 4.50 32.78 -7.20
C SER A 82 4.64 31.69 -8.28
N THR A 83 5.82 31.12 -8.43
CA THR A 83 6.16 30.14 -9.49
C THR A 83 6.58 28.78 -8.93
N GLY A 84 6.31 28.51 -7.63
CA GLY A 84 6.67 27.24 -7.01
C GLY A 84 5.71 26.11 -7.38
N TRP A 85 6.25 24.90 -7.53
CA TRP A 85 5.49 23.68 -7.77
C TRP A 85 6.12 22.48 -7.04
N ILE A 86 5.30 21.50 -6.68
CA ILE A 86 5.71 20.22 -6.11
C ILE A 86 5.30 19.13 -7.11
N SER A 87 6.26 18.35 -7.58
CA SER A 87 6.06 17.22 -8.49
C SER A 87 5.80 15.90 -7.75
N GLY A 88 6.35 15.77 -6.55
CA GLY A 88 6.19 14.56 -5.78
C GLY A 88 6.56 14.70 -4.32
N GLY A 89 6.15 13.70 -3.55
CA GLY A 89 6.51 13.59 -2.14
C GLY A 89 6.27 12.18 -1.61
N ARG A 90 7.14 11.75 -0.70
CA ARG A 90 7.03 10.44 -0.04
C ARG A 90 7.66 10.45 1.34
N TYR A 91 7.29 9.48 2.16
CA TYR A 91 8.01 9.20 3.40
C TYR A 91 9.09 8.16 3.12
N GLU A 92 10.27 8.40 3.65
CA GLU A 92 11.44 7.51 3.55
C GLU A 92 12.02 7.19 4.94
N THR A 93 12.72 6.07 5.02
CA THR A 93 13.52 5.67 6.18
C THR A 93 14.82 5.03 5.70
N THR A 94 15.90 5.16 6.47
CA THR A 94 17.16 4.45 6.27
C THR A 94 17.20 3.10 7.01
N ASP A 95 16.21 2.85 7.87
CA ASP A 95 16.07 1.54 8.53
C ASP A 95 15.92 0.43 7.48
N GLN A 96 16.52 -0.71 7.77
CA GLN A 96 16.44 -1.87 6.87
C GLN A 96 15.21 -2.73 7.20
N PRO A 97 14.60 -3.38 6.20
CA PRO A 97 13.55 -4.37 6.43
C PRO A 97 14.00 -5.47 7.39
N ARG A 98 13.16 -5.83 8.34
CA ARG A 98 13.46 -6.87 9.35
C ARG A 98 13.39 -8.28 8.78
N ARG A 99 12.57 -8.48 7.73
CA ARG A 99 12.33 -9.80 7.12
C ARG A 99 11.90 -9.71 5.67
N PRO A 100 12.17 -10.74 4.88
CA PRO A 100 11.54 -10.87 3.57
C PRO A 100 10.03 -11.14 3.74
N VAL A 101 9.24 -10.60 2.81
CA VAL A 101 7.79 -10.83 2.76
C VAL A 101 7.41 -11.26 1.36
N LYS A 102 6.67 -12.37 1.26
CA LYS A 102 6.03 -12.85 0.04
C LYS A 102 4.57 -13.16 0.33
N VAL A 103 3.69 -12.53 -0.44
CA VAL A 103 2.23 -12.59 -0.26
C VAL A 103 1.60 -13.45 -1.36
N GLY A 104 0.82 -14.44 -0.96
CA GLY A 104 -0.10 -15.15 -1.86
C GLY A 104 -1.50 -14.54 -1.73
N ALA A 105 -1.95 -13.81 -2.75
CA ALA A 105 -3.30 -13.26 -2.80
C ALA A 105 -4.28 -14.33 -3.30
N VAL A 106 -5.30 -14.63 -2.52
CA VAL A 106 -6.33 -15.62 -2.81
C VAL A 106 -7.63 -14.90 -3.14
N ILE A 107 -8.12 -15.11 -4.35
CA ILE A 107 -9.40 -14.59 -4.85
C ILE A 107 -10.33 -15.77 -5.04
N THR A 108 -11.49 -15.78 -4.39
CA THR A 108 -12.53 -16.78 -4.61
C THR A 108 -13.50 -16.28 -5.66
N HIS A 109 -13.53 -16.91 -6.83
CA HIS A 109 -14.32 -16.50 -7.97
C HIS A 109 -15.57 -17.34 -8.18
N PHE A 110 -16.71 -16.66 -8.43
CA PHE A 110 -17.94 -17.30 -8.87
C PHE A 110 -18.77 -16.41 -9.81
N ASN A 111 -18.71 -16.68 -11.14
CA ASN A 111 -19.50 -15.99 -12.18
C ASN A 111 -19.34 -14.46 -12.24
N ARG A 112 -18.15 -13.94 -11.90
CA ARG A 112 -17.86 -12.48 -11.85
C ARG A 112 -16.63 -12.08 -12.68
N GLN A 113 -16.52 -12.65 -13.90
CA GLN A 113 -15.39 -12.36 -14.80
C GLN A 113 -15.24 -10.87 -15.10
N ASN A 114 -16.37 -10.15 -15.20
CA ASN A 114 -16.40 -8.69 -15.45
C ASN A 114 -15.81 -7.84 -14.33
N TYR A 115 -15.55 -8.40 -13.16
CA TYR A 115 -14.83 -7.75 -12.05
C TYR A 115 -13.40 -8.25 -11.92
N VAL A 116 -13.22 -9.58 -11.92
CA VAL A 116 -11.92 -10.19 -11.66
C VAL A 116 -10.91 -9.93 -12.78
N LEU A 117 -11.31 -9.97 -14.06
CA LEU A 117 -10.39 -9.75 -15.18
C LEU A 117 -9.83 -8.31 -15.23
N PRO A 118 -10.64 -7.24 -15.06
CA PRO A 118 -10.10 -5.88 -14.93
C PRO A 118 -9.19 -5.70 -13.72
N ALA A 119 -9.51 -6.32 -12.57
CA ALA A 119 -8.68 -6.27 -11.37
C ALA A 119 -7.31 -6.93 -11.61
N LEU A 120 -7.27 -8.09 -12.27
CA LEU A 120 -6.02 -8.75 -12.66
C LEU A 120 -5.18 -7.90 -13.62
N SER A 121 -5.81 -7.33 -14.66
CA SER A 121 -5.12 -6.44 -15.61
C SER A 121 -4.49 -5.25 -14.89
N ARG A 122 -5.19 -4.65 -13.94
CA ARG A 122 -4.65 -3.54 -13.16
C ARG A 122 -3.47 -3.98 -12.28
N ILE A 123 -3.59 -5.09 -11.55
CA ILE A 123 -2.50 -5.62 -10.72
C ILE A 123 -1.28 -5.96 -11.59
N GLN A 124 -1.50 -6.57 -12.75
CA GLN A 124 -0.43 -6.89 -13.70
C GLN A 124 0.31 -5.63 -14.15
N ASN A 125 -0.42 -4.59 -14.55
CA ASN A 125 0.16 -3.40 -15.16
C ASN A 125 0.77 -2.44 -14.12
N GLU A 126 0.20 -2.36 -12.94
CA GLU A 126 0.60 -1.36 -11.94
C GLU A 126 1.49 -1.93 -10.82
N LEU A 127 1.32 -3.21 -10.44
CA LEU A 127 2.11 -3.82 -9.38
C LEU A 127 3.17 -4.77 -9.93
N LEU A 128 2.75 -5.75 -10.75
CA LEU A 128 3.65 -6.81 -11.24
C LEU A 128 4.52 -6.36 -12.42
N SER A 129 4.31 -5.17 -12.97
CA SER A 129 5.26 -4.53 -13.91
C SER A 129 6.57 -4.10 -13.21
N ASP A 130 6.55 -3.91 -11.89
CA ASP A 130 7.74 -3.63 -11.10
C ASP A 130 8.42 -4.95 -10.68
N PRO A 131 9.70 -5.20 -11.10
CA PRO A 131 10.42 -6.42 -10.76
C PRO A 131 10.52 -6.68 -9.26
N TYR A 132 10.52 -5.64 -8.44
CA TYR A 132 10.54 -5.78 -6.98
C TYR A 132 9.35 -6.57 -6.45
N TYR A 133 8.15 -6.42 -7.06
CA TYR A 133 6.93 -7.08 -6.61
C TYR A 133 6.65 -8.41 -7.31
N GLN A 134 7.25 -8.70 -8.47
CA GLN A 134 7.07 -9.96 -9.18
C GLN A 134 7.42 -11.18 -8.31
N ASP A 135 8.49 -11.09 -7.53
CA ASP A 135 8.91 -12.17 -6.63
C ASP A 135 8.21 -12.14 -5.25
N ARG A 136 7.48 -11.07 -4.95
CA ARG A 136 6.88 -10.82 -3.62
C ARG A 136 5.38 -10.90 -3.57
N PHE A 137 4.73 -10.97 -4.73
CA PHE A 137 3.27 -11.01 -4.83
C PHE A 137 2.85 -12.00 -5.90
N SER A 138 2.02 -12.97 -5.53
CA SER A 138 1.46 -13.97 -6.46
C SER A 138 -0.03 -14.06 -6.25
N ILE A 139 -0.77 -14.35 -7.32
CA ILE A 139 -2.23 -14.39 -7.30
C ILE A 139 -2.69 -15.83 -7.53
N TYR A 140 -3.58 -16.31 -6.67
CA TYR A 140 -4.31 -17.58 -6.78
C TYR A 140 -5.79 -17.30 -6.92
N ILE A 141 -6.39 -17.76 -8.00
CA ILE A 141 -7.83 -17.64 -8.21
C ILE A 141 -8.46 -19.02 -8.03
N ILE A 142 -9.32 -19.14 -7.05
CA ILE A 142 -10.08 -20.34 -6.78
C ILE A 142 -11.40 -20.24 -7.54
N ASP A 143 -11.45 -20.87 -8.71
CA ASP A 143 -12.57 -20.77 -9.64
C ASP A 143 -13.65 -21.79 -9.34
N ASN A 144 -14.62 -21.38 -8.53
CA ASN A 144 -15.78 -22.18 -8.14
C ASN A 144 -16.81 -22.34 -9.29
N SER A 145 -16.75 -21.49 -10.30
CA SER A 145 -17.61 -21.54 -11.48
C SER A 145 -16.99 -22.32 -12.66
N GLN A 146 -15.69 -22.52 -12.62
CA GLN A 146 -14.89 -23.20 -13.64
C GLN A 146 -15.06 -22.61 -15.05
N ASN A 147 -15.24 -21.30 -15.11
CA ASN A 147 -15.57 -20.59 -16.34
C ASN A 147 -14.61 -19.43 -16.67
N LEU A 148 -13.51 -19.27 -15.92
CA LEU A 148 -12.51 -18.28 -16.26
C LEU A 148 -11.77 -18.65 -17.55
N PRO A 149 -11.63 -17.71 -18.48
CA PRO A 149 -10.85 -17.92 -19.70
C PRO A 149 -9.35 -17.98 -19.36
N SER A 150 -8.58 -18.63 -20.23
CA SER A 150 -7.11 -18.59 -20.12
C SER A 150 -6.54 -17.23 -20.48
N SER A 151 -7.22 -16.47 -21.35
CA SER A 151 -6.82 -15.12 -21.72
C SER A 151 -7.21 -14.12 -20.62
N GLY A 152 -6.24 -13.29 -20.23
CA GLY A 152 -6.42 -12.27 -19.18
C GLY A 152 -6.22 -12.79 -17.75
N THR A 153 -5.77 -14.05 -17.61
CA THR A 153 -5.45 -14.67 -16.30
C THR A 153 -3.99 -15.12 -16.20
N GLU A 154 -3.13 -14.70 -17.13
CA GLU A 154 -1.74 -15.16 -17.25
C GLU A 154 -0.88 -14.78 -16.03
N CYS A 155 -1.24 -13.71 -15.34
CA CYS A 155 -0.55 -13.26 -14.11
C CYS A 155 -1.00 -14.00 -12.84
N ALA A 156 -1.96 -14.95 -12.96
CA ALA A 156 -2.52 -15.65 -11.82
C ALA A 156 -2.49 -17.17 -12.02
N THR A 157 -2.39 -17.92 -10.93
CA THR A 157 -2.61 -19.35 -10.91
C THR A 157 -4.11 -19.63 -10.71
N VAL A 158 -4.79 -20.08 -11.76
CA VAL A 158 -6.22 -20.41 -11.70
C VAL A 158 -6.39 -21.87 -11.30
N ILE A 159 -7.14 -22.12 -10.23
CA ILE A 159 -7.42 -23.44 -9.67
C ILE A 159 -8.92 -23.71 -9.78
N LYS A 160 -9.28 -24.63 -10.66
CA LYS A 160 -10.66 -25.12 -10.75
C LYS A 160 -11.07 -25.79 -9.44
N ASN A 161 -12.18 -25.38 -8.88
CA ASN A 161 -12.63 -25.85 -7.59
C ASN A 161 -14.10 -26.29 -7.63
N ARG A 162 -14.45 -27.21 -6.75
CA ARG A 162 -15.86 -27.49 -6.45
C ARG A 162 -16.43 -26.31 -5.66
N ASN A 163 -17.57 -25.78 -6.10
CA ASN A 163 -18.21 -24.69 -5.39
C ASN A 163 -18.65 -25.12 -3.98
N LEU A 164 -17.87 -24.73 -2.99
CA LEU A 164 -18.14 -24.89 -1.56
C LEU A 164 -18.38 -23.52 -0.89
N GLY A 165 -18.83 -22.52 -1.67
CA GLY A 165 -19.01 -21.14 -1.24
C GLY A 165 -17.69 -20.38 -1.03
N GLY A 166 -17.78 -19.16 -0.51
CA GLY A 166 -16.62 -18.31 -0.24
C GLY A 166 -15.64 -18.94 0.75
N SER A 167 -16.16 -19.48 1.86
CA SER A 167 -15.32 -20.12 2.88
C SER A 167 -14.52 -21.30 2.33
N GLY A 168 -15.14 -22.15 1.51
CA GLY A 168 -14.46 -23.28 0.88
C GLY A 168 -13.42 -22.84 -0.15
N GLY A 169 -13.70 -21.76 -0.90
CA GLY A 169 -12.74 -21.18 -1.82
C GLY A 169 -11.53 -20.58 -1.11
N PHE A 170 -11.74 -19.77 -0.10
CA PHE A 170 -10.64 -19.19 0.69
C PHE A 170 -9.82 -20.25 1.42
N ALA A 171 -10.46 -21.28 1.99
CA ALA A 171 -9.76 -22.39 2.61
C ALA A 171 -8.88 -23.16 1.60
N ARG A 172 -9.38 -23.41 0.39
CA ARG A 172 -8.59 -24.01 -0.67
C ARG A 172 -7.40 -23.17 -1.06
N GLY A 173 -7.57 -21.87 -1.26
CA GLY A 173 -6.48 -20.95 -1.59
C GLY A 173 -5.45 -20.84 -0.47
N LEU A 174 -5.88 -20.83 0.79
CA LEU A 174 -4.99 -20.87 1.95
C LEU A 174 -4.10 -22.12 1.94
N LEU A 175 -4.68 -23.28 1.64
CA LEU A 175 -3.91 -24.53 1.53
C LEU A 175 -2.86 -24.46 0.40
N GLU A 176 -3.19 -23.88 -0.74
CA GLU A 176 -2.21 -23.70 -1.84
C GLU A 176 -1.05 -22.78 -1.42
N VAL A 177 -1.36 -21.65 -0.78
CA VAL A 177 -0.34 -20.72 -0.30
C VAL A 177 0.53 -21.36 0.78
N THR A 178 -0.06 -22.05 1.77
CA THR A 178 0.69 -22.67 2.87
C THR A 178 1.54 -23.85 2.42
N ASN A 179 1.11 -24.60 1.40
CA ASN A 179 1.85 -25.75 0.86
C ASN A 179 2.91 -25.33 -0.16
N THR A 180 2.91 -24.09 -0.62
CA THR A 180 3.92 -23.57 -1.55
C THR A 180 5.05 -22.91 -0.77
N PRO A 181 6.29 -23.43 -0.85
CA PRO A 181 7.41 -22.84 -0.11
C PRO A 181 7.66 -21.38 -0.46
N GLY A 182 8.07 -20.62 0.54
CA GLY A 182 8.50 -19.22 0.37
C GLY A 182 7.43 -18.17 0.62
N PHE A 183 6.14 -18.50 0.64
CA PHE A 183 5.11 -17.57 1.08
C PHE A 183 5.15 -17.35 2.59
N THR A 184 5.00 -16.10 2.99
CA THR A 184 5.01 -15.69 4.39
C THR A 184 3.63 -15.24 4.87
N HIS A 185 2.81 -14.74 3.93
CA HIS A 185 1.48 -14.20 4.21
C HIS A 185 0.48 -14.63 3.15
N CYS A 186 -0.77 -14.77 3.57
CA CYS A 186 -1.91 -14.98 2.69
C CYS A 186 -2.82 -13.74 2.77
N LEU A 187 -3.20 -13.21 1.62
CA LEU A 187 -4.19 -12.14 1.47
C LEU A 187 -5.49 -12.73 0.94
N PHE A 188 -6.61 -12.47 1.58
CA PHE A 188 -7.93 -12.80 1.06
C PHE A 188 -8.58 -11.58 0.42
N MET A 189 -9.12 -11.76 -0.77
CA MET A 189 -9.79 -10.70 -1.52
C MET A 189 -11.01 -11.27 -2.25
N ASP A 190 -12.14 -10.56 -2.17
CA ASP A 190 -13.34 -10.92 -2.92
C ASP A 190 -13.15 -10.64 -4.42
N ASP A 191 -13.86 -11.38 -5.27
CA ASP A 191 -13.75 -11.25 -6.73
C ASP A 191 -14.36 -9.96 -7.29
N ASP A 192 -15.22 -9.29 -6.53
CA ASP A 192 -15.82 -7.99 -6.85
C ASP A 192 -15.20 -6.83 -6.05
N ALA A 193 -14.18 -7.10 -5.25
CA ALA A 193 -13.44 -6.07 -4.55
C ALA A 193 -12.43 -5.38 -5.48
N SER A 194 -12.38 -4.06 -5.41
CA SER A 194 -11.36 -3.24 -6.06
C SER A 194 -10.44 -2.63 -5.00
N CYS A 195 -9.16 -2.60 -5.29
CA CYS A 195 -8.15 -2.11 -4.35
C CYS A 195 -7.12 -1.29 -5.13
N GLU A 196 -6.72 -0.14 -4.58
CA GLU A 196 -5.60 0.61 -5.10
C GLU A 196 -4.32 -0.21 -4.95
N THR A 197 -3.53 -0.33 -6.01
CA THR A 197 -2.31 -1.17 -6.01
C THR A 197 -1.27 -0.68 -5.02
N ASP A 198 -1.29 0.61 -4.68
CA ASP A 198 -0.45 1.18 -3.62
C ASP A 198 -0.78 0.60 -2.23
N ALA A 199 -1.99 0.10 -2.00
CA ALA A 199 -2.34 -0.58 -0.76
C ALA A 199 -1.55 -1.90 -0.60
N PHE A 200 -1.31 -2.64 -1.68
CA PHE A 200 -0.45 -3.83 -1.65
C PHE A 200 1.01 -3.47 -1.35
N ARG A 201 1.55 -2.42 -2.00
CA ARG A 201 2.90 -1.93 -1.76
C ARG A 201 3.10 -1.55 -0.29
N ARG A 202 2.18 -0.77 0.26
CA ARG A 202 2.21 -0.33 1.67
C ARG A 202 2.07 -1.48 2.64
N THR A 203 1.23 -2.48 2.33
CA THR A 203 1.05 -3.67 3.17
C THR A 203 2.31 -4.51 3.20
N ILE A 204 2.92 -4.78 2.04
CA ILE A 204 4.20 -5.51 1.96
C ILE A 204 5.27 -4.78 2.76
N ALA A 205 5.43 -3.47 2.55
CA ALA A 205 6.39 -2.66 3.29
C ALA A 205 6.10 -2.69 4.81
N LEU A 206 4.84 -2.55 5.23
CA LEU A 206 4.48 -2.63 6.64
C LEU A 206 4.88 -3.97 7.26
N LEU A 207 4.58 -5.08 6.59
CA LEU A 207 4.92 -6.43 7.04
C LEU A 207 6.42 -6.68 7.08
N GLN A 208 7.18 -6.09 6.15
CA GLN A 208 8.64 -6.18 6.14
C GLN A 208 9.29 -5.46 7.33
N PHE A 209 8.71 -4.34 7.78
CA PHE A 209 9.27 -3.50 8.83
C PHE A 209 8.63 -3.73 10.20
N CYS A 210 7.44 -4.33 10.31
CA CYS A 210 6.75 -4.49 11.59
C CYS A 210 7.55 -5.35 12.59
N GLU A 211 7.43 -5.04 13.87
CA GLU A 211 8.12 -5.77 14.95
C GLU A 211 7.49 -7.15 15.17
N ASP A 212 6.17 -7.21 15.13
CA ASP A 212 5.42 -8.46 15.29
C ASP A 212 5.31 -9.19 13.95
N GLU A 213 5.92 -10.37 13.84
CA GLU A 213 5.85 -11.22 12.65
C GLU A 213 4.45 -11.82 12.39
N LYS A 214 3.60 -11.85 13.41
CA LYS A 214 2.22 -12.36 13.35
C LYS A 214 1.19 -11.27 13.11
N MET A 215 1.64 -10.07 12.70
CA MET A 215 0.76 -8.95 12.41
C MET A 215 -0.22 -9.30 11.29
N ALA A 216 -1.51 -9.09 11.53
CA ALA A 216 -2.54 -9.10 10.52
C ALA A 216 -2.86 -7.66 10.09
N VAL A 217 -3.03 -7.45 8.78
CA VAL A 217 -3.38 -6.16 8.18
C VAL A 217 -4.73 -6.29 7.48
N SER A 218 -5.65 -5.40 7.79
CA SER A 218 -6.94 -5.31 7.11
C SER A 218 -7.12 -3.91 6.51
N GLY A 219 -7.58 -3.86 5.27
CA GLY A 219 -8.02 -2.63 4.62
C GLY A 219 -9.37 -2.16 5.14
N ALA A 220 -9.65 -0.87 5.03
CA ALA A 220 -10.99 -0.35 5.21
C ALA A 220 -11.79 -0.53 3.91
N LEU A 221 -13.01 -1.03 4.01
CA LEU A 221 -13.92 -1.13 2.88
C LEU A 221 -14.59 0.22 2.64
N MET A 222 -14.42 0.77 1.45
CA MET A 222 -15.01 2.02 1.02
C MET A 222 -16.16 1.75 0.05
N LYS A 223 -17.11 2.67 -0.03
CA LYS A 223 -18.20 2.58 -1.03
C LYS A 223 -17.66 3.02 -2.39
N ASP A 224 -17.83 2.20 -3.42
CA ASP A 224 -17.40 2.53 -4.78
C ASP A 224 -18.06 3.83 -5.32
N VAL A 225 -19.36 3.98 -5.10
CA VAL A 225 -20.12 5.17 -5.51
C VAL A 225 -19.85 6.41 -4.64
N GLN A 226 -19.19 6.24 -3.51
CA GLN A 226 -18.83 7.29 -2.55
C GLN A 226 -17.48 6.97 -1.92
N PRO A 227 -16.36 7.12 -2.66
CA PRO A 227 -15.04 6.63 -2.23
C PRO A 227 -14.51 7.33 -0.96
N TRP A 228 -15.12 8.44 -0.56
CA TRP A 228 -14.84 9.11 0.73
C TRP A 228 -15.65 8.55 1.90
N CYS A 229 -16.59 7.61 1.65
CA CYS A 229 -17.46 7.03 2.67
C CYS A 229 -16.96 5.62 3.02
N MET A 230 -16.48 5.47 4.25
CA MET A 230 -16.14 4.14 4.79
C MET A 230 -17.42 3.34 5.00
N TYR A 231 -17.48 2.14 4.43
CA TYR A 231 -18.57 1.20 4.64
C TYR A 231 -18.30 0.36 5.89
N GLU A 232 -17.11 -0.22 5.98
CA GLU A 232 -16.72 -1.12 7.07
C GLU A 232 -15.20 -1.05 7.31
N LYS A 233 -14.80 -1.17 8.57
CA LYS A 233 -13.38 -1.23 8.97
C LYS A 233 -13.03 -2.52 9.71
N GLY A 234 -14.00 -3.34 9.97
CA GLY A 234 -13.90 -4.58 10.73
C GLY A 234 -15.09 -4.76 11.68
N VAL A 235 -15.38 -5.99 11.99
CA VAL A 235 -16.47 -6.38 12.89
C VAL A 235 -15.87 -6.87 14.21
N ARG A 236 -16.36 -6.33 15.32
CA ARG A 236 -16.06 -6.86 16.65
C ARG A 236 -17.23 -7.73 17.08
N GLN A 237 -16.99 -9.01 17.22
CA GLN A 237 -17.96 -9.89 17.83
C GLN A 237 -17.98 -9.61 19.34
N THR A 238 -19.11 -9.13 19.85
CA THR A 238 -19.37 -9.06 21.29
C THR A 238 -20.03 -10.36 21.70
N ALA A 239 -19.44 -11.03 22.68
CA ALA A 239 -20.02 -12.23 23.30
C ALA A 239 -21.27 -11.85 24.13
#